data_e52ba9aec595ec596211125175d83436
#
_entry.id   e52ba9aec595ec596211125175d83436
#
_cell.length_a   1.000
_cell.length_b   1.000
_cell.length_c   1.000
_cell.angle_alpha   90.00
_cell.angle_beta   90.00
_cell.angle_gamma   90.00
#
_symmetry.space_group_name_H-M   'P 1'
#
loop_
_entity.id
_entity.type
_entity.pdbx_description
1 polymer ?
#
loop_
_entity_poly.entity_id
_entity_poly.type
_entity_poly.pdbx_seq_one_letter_code
_entity_poly.pdbx_strand_id
1 'polypeptide(L)'
;MDSERFNIVMMHGQNTLVKDSRRELKETINLHALQNRNIDYLALGHIHSYQQGEIDKRGVWAYSGCLMGRGFDEAGDKGFILIDTDAKTIDFVPFAEHKVIIKSIDISDATNAQAAWGIVSDALNDISNKQNHMLKVELTGEITFDPVNERLTETINNRIIGFFFHKVDDKTRRKYSFSEFIGQNSLPGEFVSVVMSDDSLDDDTKNKIMNLGLSLILNN
;
A
#
# COMPACT_ATOMS: atom_id res chain seq x y z
N MET A 1 -33.25 -19.82 -13.97
CA MET A 1 -32.91 -20.73 -12.86
C MET A 1 -34.19 -20.97 -12.05
N ASP A 2 -34.22 -22.03 -11.30
CA ASP A 2 -35.38 -22.40 -10.46
C ASP A 2 -35.53 -21.39 -9.32
N SER A 3 -36.73 -20.80 -9.18
CA SER A 3 -37.00 -19.76 -8.15
C SER A 3 -37.06 -20.33 -6.73
N GLU A 4 -37.38 -21.63 -6.61
CA GLU A 4 -37.57 -22.31 -5.33
C GLU A 4 -36.28 -22.88 -4.73
N ARG A 5 -35.18 -22.84 -5.51
CA ARG A 5 -33.86 -23.36 -5.07
C ARG A 5 -32.88 -22.23 -4.80
N PHE A 6 -31.88 -22.56 -3.97
CA PHE A 6 -30.71 -21.72 -3.84
C PHE A 6 -29.79 -21.94 -5.05
N ASN A 7 -29.62 -20.93 -5.88
CA ASN A 7 -28.88 -21.02 -7.14
C ASN A 7 -27.50 -20.39 -7.02
N ILE A 8 -26.46 -21.18 -7.24
CA ILE A 8 -25.07 -20.74 -7.28
C ILE A 8 -24.60 -20.74 -8.72
N VAL A 9 -24.00 -19.63 -9.15
CA VAL A 9 -23.31 -19.49 -10.45
C VAL A 9 -21.85 -19.23 -10.20
N MET A 10 -20.98 -19.89 -10.96
CA MET A 10 -19.53 -19.68 -10.89
C MET A 10 -19.04 -19.12 -12.21
N MET A 11 -18.27 -18.03 -12.15
CA MET A 11 -17.65 -17.39 -13.31
C MET A 11 -16.23 -16.93 -12.97
N HIS A 12 -15.41 -16.78 -14.02
CA HIS A 12 -14.08 -16.21 -13.89
C HIS A 12 -13.96 -14.98 -14.75
N GLY A 13 -13.52 -13.87 -14.17
CA GLY A 13 -13.37 -12.60 -14.86
C GLY A 13 -13.61 -11.40 -13.95
N GLN A 14 -13.40 -10.20 -14.50
CA GLN A 14 -13.62 -8.95 -13.78
C GLN A 14 -15.05 -8.44 -13.99
N ASN A 15 -15.79 -8.18 -12.91
CA ASN A 15 -17.08 -7.56 -13.05
C ASN A 15 -16.96 -6.06 -13.39
N THR A 16 -17.98 -5.51 -14.05
CA THR A 16 -17.96 -4.12 -14.57
C THR A 16 -17.92 -3.04 -13.49
N LEU A 17 -18.17 -3.37 -12.23
CA LEU A 17 -18.18 -2.42 -11.11
C LEU A 17 -16.81 -2.29 -10.44
N VAL A 18 -15.95 -3.28 -10.60
CA VAL A 18 -14.59 -3.28 -10.01
C VAL A 18 -13.60 -2.71 -11.03
N LYS A 19 -12.98 -1.60 -10.69
CA LYS A 19 -11.88 -1.03 -11.48
C LYS A 19 -10.55 -1.57 -10.96
N ASP A 20 -9.92 -2.49 -11.69
CA ASP A 20 -8.51 -2.79 -11.51
C ASP A 20 -7.71 -2.00 -12.57
N SER A 21 -6.99 -0.97 -12.11
CA SER A 21 -6.20 -0.10 -12.99
C SER A 21 -4.97 -0.78 -13.60
N ARG A 22 -4.65 -2.01 -13.19
CA ARG A 22 -3.43 -2.73 -13.59
C ARG A 22 -3.62 -3.74 -14.70
N ARG A 23 -4.85 -4.02 -15.16
CA ARG A 23 -5.13 -5.05 -16.16
C ARG A 23 -6.08 -4.55 -17.26
N GLU A 24 -5.77 -4.88 -18.49
CA GLU A 24 -6.68 -4.71 -19.61
C GLU A 24 -7.95 -5.55 -19.40
N LEU A 25 -9.13 -4.96 -19.70
CA LEU A 25 -10.46 -5.56 -19.55
C LEU A 25 -10.70 -6.71 -20.54
N LYS A 26 -9.94 -7.80 -20.46
CA LYS A 26 -10.07 -8.92 -21.40
C LYS A 26 -11.19 -9.89 -21.10
N GLU A 27 -11.61 -9.99 -19.83
CA GLU A 27 -12.63 -10.94 -19.39
C GLU A 27 -13.65 -10.22 -18.49
N THR A 28 -14.54 -9.45 -19.11
CA THR A 28 -15.50 -8.62 -18.38
C THR A 28 -16.82 -9.34 -18.17
N ILE A 29 -17.29 -9.39 -16.93
CA ILE A 29 -18.59 -9.93 -16.55
C ILE A 29 -19.59 -8.79 -16.40
N ASN A 30 -20.62 -8.75 -17.26
CA ASN A 30 -21.69 -7.76 -17.16
C ASN A 30 -22.72 -8.19 -16.13
N LEU A 31 -22.66 -7.61 -14.92
CA LEU A 31 -23.60 -7.89 -13.83
C LEU A 31 -25.04 -7.54 -14.18
N HIS A 32 -25.29 -6.48 -14.97
CA HIS A 32 -26.67 -6.14 -15.37
C HIS A 32 -27.35 -7.24 -16.19
N ALA A 33 -26.58 -8.00 -16.98
CA ALA A 33 -27.13 -9.13 -17.73
C ALA A 33 -27.52 -10.32 -16.85
N LEU A 34 -27.06 -10.35 -15.62
CA LEU A 34 -27.32 -11.40 -14.62
C LEU A 34 -28.47 -11.05 -13.66
N GLN A 35 -28.97 -9.83 -13.66
CA GLN A 35 -30.09 -9.39 -12.82
C GLN A 35 -31.37 -10.14 -13.15
N ASN A 36 -32.19 -10.42 -12.13
CA ASN A 36 -33.49 -11.09 -12.23
C ASN A 36 -33.40 -12.49 -12.88
N ARG A 37 -32.27 -13.19 -12.70
CA ARG A 37 -32.06 -14.56 -13.20
C ARG A 37 -32.23 -15.63 -12.11
N ASN A 38 -32.75 -15.28 -10.94
CA ASN A 38 -32.88 -16.15 -9.76
C ASN A 38 -31.50 -16.67 -9.28
N ILE A 39 -30.46 -15.84 -9.37
CA ILE A 39 -29.15 -16.15 -8.80
C ILE A 39 -29.16 -15.70 -7.34
N ASP A 40 -28.84 -16.60 -6.41
CA ASP A 40 -28.66 -16.25 -5.00
C ASP A 40 -27.19 -15.90 -4.72
N TYR A 41 -26.27 -16.63 -5.33
CA TYR A 41 -24.84 -16.36 -5.18
C TYR A 41 -24.08 -16.50 -6.50
N LEU A 42 -23.33 -15.47 -6.85
CA LEU A 42 -22.38 -15.47 -7.97
C LEU A 42 -20.96 -15.54 -7.42
N ALA A 43 -20.36 -16.73 -7.48
CA ALA A 43 -18.97 -16.94 -7.11
C ALA A 43 -18.05 -16.47 -8.25
N LEU A 44 -17.23 -15.49 -7.97
CA LEU A 44 -16.30 -14.90 -8.94
C LEU A 44 -14.84 -15.27 -8.61
N GLY A 45 -14.10 -15.71 -9.62
CA GLY A 45 -12.65 -15.83 -9.61
C GLY A 45 -11.99 -14.70 -10.40
N HIS A 46 -10.68 -14.54 -10.32
CA HIS A 46 -9.82 -13.56 -10.99
C HIS A 46 -9.21 -12.51 -10.03
N ILE A 47 -9.99 -11.92 -9.15
CA ILE A 47 -9.50 -10.93 -8.17
C ILE A 47 -8.99 -11.66 -6.93
N HIS A 48 -7.76 -11.36 -6.49
CA HIS A 48 -7.09 -12.02 -5.36
C HIS A 48 -7.40 -11.39 -3.99
N SER A 49 -8.26 -10.40 -3.93
CA SER A 49 -8.79 -9.80 -2.71
C SER A 49 -10.27 -10.08 -2.56
N TYR A 50 -10.71 -10.25 -1.30
CA TYR A 50 -12.12 -10.37 -1.00
C TYR A 50 -12.86 -9.09 -1.40
N GLN A 51 -13.95 -9.27 -2.13
CA GLN A 51 -14.88 -8.21 -2.50
C GLN A 51 -16.28 -8.81 -2.65
N GLN A 52 -17.31 -8.08 -2.27
CA GLN A 52 -18.69 -8.50 -2.50
C GLN A 52 -19.59 -7.31 -2.85
N GLY A 53 -20.76 -7.63 -3.40
CA GLY A 53 -21.79 -6.67 -3.68
C GLY A 53 -23.10 -7.34 -4.13
N GLU A 54 -24.11 -6.55 -4.38
CA GLU A 54 -25.41 -7.02 -4.80
C GLU A 54 -25.48 -7.17 -6.33
N ILE A 55 -26.18 -8.18 -6.81
CA ILE A 55 -26.59 -8.32 -8.21
C ILE A 55 -27.95 -7.65 -8.39
N ASP A 56 -28.90 -8.01 -7.53
CA ASP A 56 -30.25 -7.50 -7.43
C ASP A 56 -30.81 -7.73 -6.02
N LYS A 57 -32.13 -7.66 -5.81
CA LYS A 57 -32.76 -7.85 -4.49
C LYS A 57 -32.59 -9.26 -3.90
N ARG A 58 -32.27 -10.26 -4.72
CA ARG A 58 -32.14 -11.66 -4.32
C ARG A 58 -30.68 -12.07 -4.19
N GLY A 59 -29.85 -11.67 -5.11
CA GLY A 59 -28.53 -12.24 -5.31
C GLY A 59 -27.36 -11.32 -4.98
N VAL A 60 -26.29 -11.94 -4.49
CA VAL A 60 -25.03 -11.27 -4.25
C VAL A 60 -23.93 -11.88 -5.12
N TRP A 61 -22.94 -11.09 -5.46
CA TRP A 61 -21.70 -11.58 -6.06
C TRP A 61 -20.55 -11.42 -5.07
N ALA A 62 -19.57 -12.31 -5.13
CA ALA A 62 -18.34 -12.12 -4.40
C ALA A 62 -17.13 -12.78 -5.07
N TYR A 63 -15.99 -12.12 -4.92
CA TYR A 63 -14.66 -12.71 -5.07
C TYR A 63 -14.21 -13.15 -3.68
N SER A 64 -13.92 -14.44 -3.50
CA SER A 64 -13.33 -14.94 -2.25
C SER A 64 -11.88 -14.47 -2.07
N GLY A 65 -11.23 -14.08 -3.15
CA GLY A 65 -9.80 -13.83 -3.16
C GLY A 65 -8.99 -15.13 -3.17
N CYS A 66 -7.78 -15.05 -2.67
CA CYS A 66 -6.91 -16.20 -2.44
C CYS A 66 -6.87 -16.57 -0.96
N LEU A 67 -6.57 -17.86 -0.65
CA LEU A 67 -6.50 -18.34 0.73
C LEU A 67 -5.32 -17.75 1.51
N MET A 68 -4.26 -17.36 0.80
CA MET A 68 -3.04 -16.80 1.39
C MET A 68 -2.38 -15.84 0.40
N GLY A 69 -1.89 -14.69 0.87
CA GLY A 69 -1.11 -13.77 0.06
C GLY A 69 0.28 -14.33 -0.26
N ARG A 70 0.74 -14.13 -1.50
CA ARG A 70 2.02 -14.63 -2.01
C ARG A 70 3.05 -13.51 -2.21
N GLY A 71 2.60 -12.27 -2.16
CA GLY A 71 3.45 -11.10 -2.37
C GLY A 71 2.82 -9.84 -1.80
N PHE A 72 3.58 -8.73 -1.83
CA PHE A 72 3.12 -7.46 -1.26
C PHE A 72 2.00 -6.77 -2.04
N ASP A 73 1.70 -7.23 -3.24
CA ASP A 73 0.54 -6.85 -4.03
C ASP A 73 -0.75 -7.57 -3.60
N GLU A 74 -0.63 -8.58 -2.76
CA GLU A 74 -1.74 -9.37 -2.21
C GLU A 74 -1.91 -9.15 -0.69
N ALA A 75 -1.65 -7.96 -0.19
CA ALA A 75 -1.84 -7.63 1.23
C ALA A 75 -3.32 -7.67 1.65
N GLY A 76 -3.55 -7.67 2.97
CA GLY A 76 -4.88 -7.69 3.58
C GLY A 76 -5.35 -9.10 3.98
N ASP A 77 -6.57 -9.16 4.52
CA ASP A 77 -7.15 -10.42 4.98
C ASP A 77 -7.41 -11.37 3.81
N LYS A 78 -7.05 -12.63 4.03
CA LYS A 78 -7.21 -13.74 3.08
C LYS A 78 -8.07 -14.83 3.72
N GLY A 79 -8.87 -15.49 2.89
CA GLY A 79 -9.81 -16.48 3.41
C GLY A 79 -10.67 -17.09 2.33
N PHE A 80 -11.84 -17.56 2.73
CA PHE A 80 -12.81 -18.17 1.83
C PHE A 80 -14.23 -17.71 2.18
N ILE A 81 -15.17 -18.03 1.31
CA ILE A 81 -16.58 -17.73 1.54
C ILE A 81 -17.27 -19.02 1.98
N LEU A 82 -17.94 -18.93 3.13
CA LEU A 82 -18.83 -19.97 3.64
C LEU A 82 -20.28 -19.63 3.27
N ILE A 83 -20.99 -20.60 2.72
CA ILE A 83 -22.39 -20.44 2.33
C ILE A 83 -23.24 -21.41 3.14
N ASP A 84 -24.25 -20.87 3.82
CA ASP A 84 -25.34 -21.67 4.38
C ASP A 84 -26.56 -21.50 3.48
N THR A 85 -26.93 -22.57 2.76
CA THR A 85 -28.06 -22.55 1.81
C THR A 85 -29.42 -22.52 2.47
N ASP A 86 -29.53 -23.01 3.70
CA ASP A 86 -30.79 -23.07 4.45
C ASP A 86 -31.05 -21.73 5.13
N ALA A 87 -30.03 -21.16 5.79
CA ALA A 87 -30.07 -19.82 6.37
C ALA A 87 -29.92 -18.69 5.32
N LYS A 88 -29.46 -19.03 4.11
CA LYS A 88 -29.15 -18.08 3.01
C LYS A 88 -28.10 -17.03 3.41
N THR A 89 -27.11 -17.43 4.20
CA THR A 89 -26.00 -16.56 4.55
C THR A 89 -24.78 -16.82 3.68
N ILE A 90 -23.99 -15.76 3.47
CA ILE A 90 -22.78 -15.78 2.66
C ILE A 90 -21.74 -14.95 3.41
N ASP A 91 -20.83 -15.66 4.09
CA ASP A 91 -19.92 -15.07 5.04
C ASP A 91 -18.45 -15.24 4.60
N PHE A 92 -17.68 -14.16 4.66
CA PHE A 92 -16.23 -14.28 4.49
C PHE A 92 -15.60 -14.76 5.79
N VAL A 93 -14.86 -15.86 5.69
CA VAL A 93 -14.13 -16.46 6.80
C VAL A 93 -12.64 -16.20 6.62
N PRO A 94 -12.02 -15.31 7.43
CA PRO A 94 -10.57 -15.15 7.44
C PRO A 94 -9.90 -16.48 7.81
N PHE A 95 -8.96 -16.93 7.00
CA PHE A 95 -8.31 -18.23 7.15
C PHE A 95 -6.79 -18.16 7.23
N ALA A 96 -6.17 -17.14 6.60
CA ALA A 96 -4.73 -17.09 6.49
C ALA A 96 -4.03 -16.85 7.84
N GLU A 97 -3.27 -17.84 8.29
CA GLU A 97 -2.28 -17.66 9.38
C GLU A 97 -1.10 -16.81 8.94
N HIS A 98 -0.76 -16.84 7.66
CA HIS A 98 0.30 -16.04 7.05
C HIS A 98 -0.29 -14.75 6.47
N LYS A 99 0.10 -13.62 7.04
CA LYS A 99 -0.33 -12.30 6.56
C LYS A 99 0.78 -11.60 5.79
N VAL A 100 0.38 -10.86 4.77
CA VAL A 100 1.23 -9.86 4.09
C VAL A 100 0.88 -8.51 4.67
N ILE A 101 1.81 -7.95 5.44
CA ILE A 101 1.63 -6.71 6.19
C ILE A 101 2.43 -5.61 5.51
N ILE A 102 1.78 -4.49 5.20
CA ILE A 102 2.44 -3.27 4.75
C ILE A 102 2.22 -2.19 5.81
N LYS A 103 3.31 -1.69 6.38
CA LYS A 103 3.30 -0.59 7.36
C LYS A 103 3.96 0.64 6.75
N SER A 104 3.20 1.70 6.55
CA SER A 104 3.74 3.02 6.25
C SER A 104 4.03 3.72 7.58
N ILE A 105 5.28 4.13 7.79
CA ILE A 105 5.77 4.69 9.06
C ILE A 105 6.41 6.04 8.77
N ASP A 106 5.83 7.08 9.35
CA ASP A 106 6.40 8.43 9.31
C ASP A 106 7.56 8.53 10.29
N ILE A 107 8.74 8.91 9.78
CA ILE A 107 9.96 9.06 10.57
C ILE A 107 10.46 10.52 10.59
N SER A 108 9.57 11.49 10.35
CA SER A 108 9.93 12.92 10.32
C SER A 108 10.57 13.41 11.62
N ASP A 109 10.23 12.81 12.76
CA ASP A 109 10.80 13.15 14.06
C ASP A 109 12.19 12.54 14.31
N ALA A 110 12.67 11.69 13.39
CA ALA A 110 13.99 11.09 13.52
C ALA A 110 15.09 12.08 13.15
N THR A 111 16.13 12.14 13.98
CA THR A 111 17.33 12.98 13.75
C THR A 111 18.47 12.22 13.09
N ASN A 112 18.40 10.90 13.02
CA ASN A 112 19.37 10.00 12.42
C ASN A 112 18.76 8.59 12.22
N ALA A 113 19.48 7.69 11.57
CA ALA A 113 18.99 6.33 11.31
C ALA A 113 18.72 5.52 12.60
N GLN A 114 19.44 5.79 13.69
CA GLN A 114 19.20 5.12 14.97
C GLN A 114 17.87 5.56 15.61
N ALA A 115 17.56 6.86 15.56
CA ALA A 115 16.29 7.40 16.04
C ALA A 115 15.12 6.89 15.18
N ALA A 116 15.30 6.84 13.85
CA ALA A 116 14.33 6.24 12.93
C ALA A 116 14.03 4.77 13.27
N TRP A 117 15.04 3.99 13.63
CA TRP A 117 14.82 2.63 14.10
C TRP A 117 13.95 2.57 15.36
N GLY A 118 14.11 3.49 16.31
CA GLY A 118 13.25 3.57 17.50
C GLY A 118 11.77 3.66 17.11
N ILE A 119 11.44 4.62 16.23
CA ILE A 119 10.06 4.82 15.73
C ILE A 119 9.53 3.56 15.01
N VAL A 120 10.35 2.96 14.14
CA VAL A 120 9.98 1.74 13.43
C VAL A 120 9.76 0.58 14.39
N SER A 121 10.67 0.39 15.37
CA SER A 121 10.57 -0.68 16.37
C SER A 121 9.26 -0.59 17.15
N ASP A 122 8.90 0.61 17.59
CA ASP A 122 7.67 0.84 18.35
C ASP A 122 6.43 0.54 17.49
N ALA A 123 6.44 0.95 16.22
CA ALA A 123 5.36 0.66 15.28
C ALA A 123 5.20 -0.84 14.96
N LEU A 124 6.23 -1.66 15.19
CA LEU A 124 6.21 -3.10 14.95
C LEU A 124 5.95 -3.94 16.22
N ASN A 125 5.84 -3.32 17.40
CA ASN A 125 5.67 -4.04 18.66
C ASN A 125 4.35 -4.80 18.76
N ASP A 126 3.28 -4.28 18.15
CA ASP A 126 1.93 -4.88 18.20
C ASP A 126 1.78 -6.14 17.34
N ILE A 127 2.76 -6.44 16.48
CA ILE A 127 2.65 -7.57 15.56
C ILE A 127 3.04 -8.85 16.29
N SER A 128 2.06 -9.71 16.53
CA SER A 128 2.26 -11.06 17.05
C SER A 128 2.60 -12.06 15.93
N ASN A 129 3.12 -13.23 16.28
CA ASN A 129 3.41 -14.33 15.35
C ASN A 129 4.22 -13.92 14.10
N LYS A 130 5.18 -13.03 14.29
CA LYS A 130 5.99 -12.43 13.22
C LYS A 130 6.56 -13.47 12.24
N GLN A 131 6.96 -14.65 12.75
CA GLN A 131 7.53 -15.75 11.95
C GLN A 131 6.58 -16.27 10.86
N ASN A 132 5.28 -15.97 10.98
CA ASN A 132 4.28 -16.37 9.99
C ASN A 132 3.99 -15.25 8.98
N HIS A 133 4.56 -14.07 9.13
CA HIS A 133 4.17 -12.90 8.34
C HIS A 133 5.28 -12.40 7.43
N MET A 134 4.89 -11.90 6.26
CA MET A 134 5.72 -11.06 5.42
C MET A 134 5.48 -9.60 5.78
N LEU A 135 6.56 -8.84 5.98
CA LEU A 135 6.49 -7.42 6.34
C LEU A 135 7.13 -6.55 5.28
N LYS A 136 6.42 -5.52 4.83
CA LYS A 136 6.98 -4.40 4.10
C LYS A 136 6.86 -3.13 4.95
N VAL A 137 7.99 -2.51 5.26
CA VAL A 137 8.03 -1.19 5.88
C VAL A 137 8.24 -0.16 4.79
N GLU A 138 7.36 0.81 4.71
CA GLU A 138 7.50 1.99 3.86
C GLU A 138 7.80 3.19 4.76
N LEU A 139 9.06 3.65 4.75
CA LEU A 139 9.46 4.83 5.48
C LEU A 139 8.95 6.07 4.76
N THR A 140 8.29 6.97 5.47
CA THR A 140 7.70 8.19 4.93
C THR A 140 8.08 9.40 5.79
N GLY A 141 7.71 10.59 5.31
CA GLY A 141 7.94 11.84 6.03
C GLY A 141 9.13 12.65 5.50
N GLU A 142 9.36 13.79 6.13
CA GLU A 142 10.47 14.69 5.81
C GLU A 142 11.58 14.55 6.85
N ILE A 143 12.79 14.16 6.41
CA ILE A 143 13.95 13.97 7.27
C ILE A 143 15.02 15.03 7.01
N THR A 144 15.79 15.38 8.04
CA THR A 144 16.85 16.39 7.96
C THR A 144 18.25 15.81 7.76
N PHE A 145 18.41 14.51 8.05
CA PHE A 145 19.69 13.80 7.87
C PHE A 145 19.76 13.16 6.47
N ASP A 146 20.96 12.78 6.07
CA ASP A 146 21.21 12.11 4.79
C ASP A 146 20.94 10.61 4.91
N PRO A 147 19.89 10.06 4.28
CA PRO A 147 19.51 8.65 4.44
C PRO A 147 20.55 7.68 3.84
N VAL A 148 21.33 8.13 2.84
CA VAL A 148 22.37 7.30 2.21
C VAL A 148 23.61 7.23 3.10
N ASN A 149 24.11 8.38 3.56
CA ASN A 149 25.29 8.44 4.44
C ASN A 149 25.01 7.75 5.79
N GLU A 150 23.80 7.89 6.32
CA GLU A 150 23.35 7.23 7.55
C GLU A 150 22.98 5.74 7.34
N ARG A 151 23.03 5.25 6.10
CA ARG A 151 22.65 3.88 5.74
C ARG A 151 21.27 3.50 6.32
N LEU A 152 20.30 4.41 6.20
CA LEU A 152 18.99 4.32 6.83
C LEU A 152 18.29 2.98 6.56
N THR A 153 18.10 2.66 5.28
CA THR A 153 17.41 1.42 4.86
C THR A 153 18.13 0.18 5.36
N GLU A 154 19.46 0.15 5.29
CA GLU A 154 20.26 -0.96 5.77
C GLU A 154 20.18 -1.12 7.29
N THR A 155 20.28 0.00 8.01
CA THR A 155 20.19 0.04 9.47
C THR A 155 18.86 -0.53 9.95
N ILE A 156 17.76 -0.14 9.34
CA ILE A 156 16.43 -0.62 9.70
C ILE A 156 16.26 -2.08 9.27
N ASN A 157 16.62 -2.41 8.03
CA ASN A 157 16.45 -3.77 7.50
C ASN A 157 17.20 -4.82 8.32
N ASN A 158 18.43 -4.54 8.75
CA ASN A 158 19.24 -5.47 9.54
C ASN A 158 18.73 -5.68 10.98
N ARG A 159 17.87 -4.79 11.47
CA ARG A 159 17.32 -4.85 12.83
C ARG A 159 15.92 -5.44 12.91
N ILE A 160 15.21 -5.50 11.81
CA ILE A 160 13.94 -6.20 11.72
C ILE A 160 14.22 -7.70 11.80
N ILE A 161 13.76 -8.34 12.86
CA ILE A 161 13.95 -9.78 13.10
C ILE A 161 12.61 -10.47 13.35
N GLY A 162 12.62 -11.78 13.16
CA GLY A 162 11.50 -12.65 13.51
C GLY A 162 10.41 -12.77 12.45
N PHE A 163 10.41 -12.00 11.37
CA PHE A 163 9.48 -12.18 10.27
C PHE A 163 9.92 -13.27 9.30
N PHE A 164 8.96 -13.95 8.67
CA PHE A 164 9.23 -14.92 7.61
C PHE A 164 10.02 -14.28 6.46
N PHE A 165 9.60 -13.08 6.06
CA PHE A 165 10.29 -12.24 5.10
C PHE A 165 10.02 -10.77 5.42
N HIS A 166 10.99 -9.90 5.21
CA HIS A 166 10.76 -8.46 5.33
C HIS A 166 11.50 -7.67 4.26
N LYS A 167 11.01 -6.46 3.99
CA LYS A 167 11.58 -5.50 3.08
C LYS A 167 11.33 -4.09 3.60
N VAL A 168 12.31 -3.22 3.42
CA VAL A 168 12.22 -1.79 3.74
C VAL A 168 12.32 -0.99 2.46
N ASP A 169 11.34 -0.14 2.20
CA ASP A 169 11.32 0.82 1.11
C ASP A 169 11.42 2.24 1.70
N ASP A 170 12.41 3.00 1.29
CA ASP A 170 12.56 4.40 1.66
C ASP A 170 11.76 5.29 0.68
N LYS A 171 10.76 5.97 1.22
CA LYS A 171 9.92 6.97 0.53
C LYS A 171 10.02 8.34 1.22
N THR A 172 11.02 8.53 2.07
CA THR A 172 11.24 9.81 2.75
C THR A 172 11.62 10.90 1.77
N ARG A 173 11.44 12.14 2.20
CA ARG A 173 11.92 13.33 1.48
C ARG A 173 12.93 14.04 2.35
N ARG A 174 14.09 14.35 1.78
CA ARG A 174 15.10 15.12 2.51
C ARG A 174 14.70 16.59 2.52
N LYS A 175 14.65 17.15 3.73
CA LYS A 175 14.52 18.59 3.94
C LYS A 175 15.90 19.19 4.14
N TYR A 176 16.27 20.10 3.30
CA TYR A 176 17.59 20.73 3.34
C TYR A 176 17.57 21.99 4.21
N SER A 177 18.63 22.20 5.00
CA SER A 177 18.90 23.47 5.65
C SER A 177 19.57 24.40 4.65
N PHE A 178 18.82 25.33 4.06
CA PHE A 178 19.35 26.20 3.02
C PHE A 178 20.48 27.08 3.52
N SER A 179 20.49 27.42 4.81
CA SER A 179 21.57 28.19 5.44
C SER A 179 22.96 27.56 5.32
N GLU A 180 23.01 26.22 5.19
CA GLU A 180 24.27 25.51 4.99
C GLU A 180 24.91 25.79 3.63
N PHE A 181 24.11 26.16 2.63
CA PHE A 181 24.57 26.41 1.27
C PHE A 181 24.87 27.89 0.97
N ILE A 182 24.37 28.81 1.82
CA ILE A 182 24.56 30.25 1.62
C ILE A 182 26.05 30.59 1.69
N GLY A 183 26.55 31.24 0.63
CA GLY A 183 27.96 31.69 0.54
C GLY A 183 28.95 30.57 0.21
N GLN A 184 28.50 29.34 -0.05
CA GLN A 184 29.36 28.30 -0.59
C GLN A 184 29.67 28.57 -2.07
N ASN A 185 30.94 28.44 -2.43
CA ASN A 185 31.39 28.48 -3.84
C ASN A 185 31.21 27.08 -4.46
N SER A 186 29.94 26.68 -4.67
CA SER A 186 29.55 25.39 -5.19
C SER A 186 28.24 25.50 -5.95
N LEU A 187 27.93 24.55 -6.83
CA LEU A 187 26.67 24.53 -7.58
C LEU A 187 25.43 24.62 -6.67
N PRO A 188 25.32 23.83 -5.56
CA PRO A 188 24.22 23.99 -4.61
C PRO A 188 24.15 25.40 -4.00
N GLY A 189 25.32 26.01 -3.65
CA GLY A 189 25.38 27.34 -3.06
C GLY A 189 24.94 28.44 -4.03
N GLU A 190 25.38 28.39 -5.27
CA GLU A 190 24.95 29.33 -6.33
C GLU A 190 23.44 29.15 -6.61
N PHE A 191 22.95 27.92 -6.72
CA PHE A 191 21.54 27.66 -6.93
C PHE A 191 20.68 28.28 -5.82
N VAL A 192 21.01 28.02 -4.56
CA VAL A 192 20.28 28.57 -3.40
C VAL A 192 20.32 30.11 -3.43
N SER A 193 21.47 30.70 -3.71
CA SER A 193 21.62 32.16 -3.75
C SER A 193 20.77 32.80 -4.84
N VAL A 194 20.70 32.21 -6.03
CA VAL A 194 19.87 32.69 -7.15
C VAL A 194 18.38 32.62 -6.78
N VAL A 195 17.91 31.50 -6.24
CA VAL A 195 16.48 31.34 -5.87
C VAL A 195 16.10 32.30 -4.74
N MET A 196 16.98 32.48 -3.73
CA MET A 196 16.70 33.37 -2.62
C MET A 196 16.65 34.86 -3.05
N SER A 197 17.44 35.26 -4.02
CA SER A 197 17.49 36.64 -4.53
C SER A 197 16.36 36.98 -5.52
N ASP A 198 15.54 36.03 -5.91
CA ASP A 198 14.42 36.27 -6.83
C ASP A 198 13.22 36.87 -6.10
N ASP A 199 13.04 38.19 -6.21
CA ASP A 199 11.93 38.90 -5.57
C ASP A 199 10.56 38.63 -6.21
N SER A 200 10.49 37.90 -7.33
CA SER A 200 9.25 37.55 -7.99
C SER A 200 8.55 36.32 -7.34
N LEU A 201 9.27 35.58 -6.50
CA LEU A 201 8.80 34.37 -5.85
C LEU A 201 8.49 34.63 -4.38
N ASP A 202 7.36 34.05 -3.91
CA ASP A 202 7.05 34.00 -2.48
C ASP A 202 7.91 32.95 -1.75
N ASP A 203 7.98 33.06 -0.41
CA ASP A 203 8.82 32.20 0.42
C ASP A 203 8.45 30.71 0.30
N ASP A 204 7.17 30.36 0.17
CA ASP A 204 6.74 28.97 0.03
C ASP A 204 7.21 28.37 -1.32
N THR A 205 7.09 29.15 -2.38
CA THR A 205 7.58 28.77 -3.71
C THR A 205 9.11 28.64 -3.73
N LYS A 206 9.83 29.60 -3.13
CA LYS A 206 11.30 29.52 -2.97
C LYS A 206 11.71 28.24 -2.25
N ASN A 207 11.06 27.93 -1.13
CA ASN A 207 11.33 26.71 -0.34
C ASN A 207 11.11 25.43 -1.15
N LYS A 208 10.03 25.35 -1.92
CA LYS A 208 9.74 24.20 -2.79
C LYS A 208 10.78 24.04 -3.90
N ILE A 209 11.15 25.13 -4.57
CA ILE A 209 12.16 25.12 -5.63
C ILE A 209 13.52 24.70 -5.07
N MET A 210 13.93 25.26 -3.93
CA MET A 210 15.22 24.94 -3.30
C MET A 210 15.29 23.47 -2.87
N ASN A 211 14.25 22.94 -2.21
CA ASN A 211 14.23 21.53 -1.83
C ASN A 211 14.29 20.61 -3.05
N LEU A 212 13.49 20.88 -4.09
CA LEU A 212 13.50 20.06 -5.29
C LEU A 212 14.84 20.15 -6.03
N GLY A 213 15.37 21.37 -6.23
CA GLY A 213 16.63 21.58 -6.93
C GLY A 213 17.82 20.97 -6.20
N LEU A 214 17.92 21.16 -4.88
CA LEU A 214 18.97 20.52 -4.08
C LEU A 214 18.88 19.00 -4.12
N SER A 215 17.66 18.43 -4.11
CA SER A 215 17.50 16.99 -4.23
C SER A 215 18.03 16.44 -5.56
N LEU A 216 17.88 17.19 -6.65
CA LEU A 216 18.39 16.81 -7.97
C LEU A 216 19.92 17.01 -8.09
N ILE A 217 20.46 18.06 -7.47
CA ILE A 217 21.89 18.38 -7.55
C ILE A 217 22.72 17.42 -6.68
N LEU A 218 22.22 17.06 -5.50
CA LEU A 218 22.98 16.30 -4.50
C LEU A 218 22.80 14.78 -4.62
N ASN A 219 21.76 14.29 -5.31
CA ASN A 219 21.49 12.86 -5.49
C ASN A 219 21.92 12.33 -6.87
N ASN A 220 22.69 13.13 -7.64
CA ASN A 220 23.34 12.70 -8.88
C ASN A 220 24.83 12.28 -8.59
#